data_096b7c83d5e8385dee07702b639ea6e2
#
_entry.id   096b7c83d5e8385dee07702b639ea6e2
#
_cell.length_a   1.000
_cell.length_b   1.000
_cell.length_c   1.000
_cell.angle_alpha   90.00
_cell.angle_beta   90.00
_cell.angle_gamma   90.00
#
_symmetry.space_group_name_H-M   'P 1'
#
loop_
_entity.id
_entity.type
_entity.pdbx_description
1 polymer ?
#
loop_
_entity_poly.entity_id
_entity_poly.type
_entity_poly.pdbx_seq_one_letter_code
_entity_poly.pdbx_strand_id
1 'polypeptide(L)'
;MNIFFLSADPEEAAQMSCDRHSIKMILESAQMLSTVLRQHGYDGDTYIYGQTHVKHPSTIWAGKTRANFDWLLSHALALCREYTYRYGKFHKSEEILYRCGELREQYIPAGSLT
;
A
#
# COMPACT_ATOMS: atom_id res chain seq x y z
N MET A 1 -3.76 12.56 -4.07
CA MET A 1 -2.43 12.31 -3.52
C MET A 1 -1.55 11.59 -4.54
N ASN A 2 -0.31 11.96 -4.57
CA ASN A 2 0.65 11.30 -5.46
C ASN A 2 1.61 10.45 -4.65
N ILE A 3 1.93 9.27 -5.18
CA ILE A 3 3.01 8.46 -4.66
C ILE A 3 4.26 8.82 -5.47
N PHE A 4 5.29 9.29 -4.78
CA PHE A 4 6.54 9.64 -5.43
C PHE A 4 7.42 8.40 -5.56
N PHE A 5 7.74 8.05 -6.79
CA PHE A 5 8.61 6.92 -7.08
C PHE A 5 10.07 7.38 -6.99
N LEU A 6 10.55 7.55 -5.76
CA LEU A 6 11.89 8.06 -5.48
C LEU A 6 12.99 7.03 -5.73
N SER A 7 12.64 5.73 -5.60
CA SER A 7 13.59 4.64 -5.78
C SER A 7 12.81 3.37 -6.13
N ALA A 8 13.44 2.46 -6.86
CA ALA A 8 12.86 1.13 -7.11
C ALA A 8 12.85 0.28 -5.84
N ASP A 9 13.68 0.62 -4.84
CA ASP A 9 13.66 -0.01 -3.53
C ASP A 9 12.60 0.67 -2.66
N PRO A 10 11.51 -0.04 -2.28
CA PRO A 10 10.45 0.56 -1.49
C PRO A 10 10.89 1.09 -0.13
N GLU A 11 11.83 0.40 0.52
CA GLU A 11 12.33 0.82 1.82
C GLU A 11 13.16 2.09 1.72
N GLU A 12 14.04 2.18 0.72
CA GLU A 12 14.81 3.39 0.47
C GLU A 12 13.90 4.57 0.15
N ALA A 13 12.87 4.35 -0.69
CA ALA A 13 11.89 5.38 -1.02
C ALA A 13 11.17 5.89 0.23
N ALA A 14 10.81 5.01 1.15
CA ALA A 14 10.16 5.38 2.41
C ALA A 14 11.07 6.23 3.29
N GLN A 15 12.36 5.90 3.38
CA GLN A 15 13.33 6.66 4.16
C GLN A 15 13.52 8.07 3.59
N MET A 16 13.48 8.21 2.28
CA MET A 16 13.61 9.50 1.60
C MET A 16 12.38 10.38 1.75
N SER A 17 11.22 9.81 2.06
CA SER A 17 9.93 10.52 2.16
C SER A 17 9.53 10.89 3.58
N CYS A 18 10.48 10.97 4.49
CA CYS A 18 10.21 11.10 5.92
C CYS A 18 9.71 12.48 6.35
N ASP A 19 8.40 12.72 6.33
CA ASP A 19 7.78 13.94 6.86
C ASP A 19 6.29 13.67 7.19
N ARG A 20 5.53 14.74 7.43
CA ARG A 20 4.08 14.66 7.70
C ARG A 20 3.31 13.94 6.60
N HIS A 21 3.79 14.03 5.40
CA HIS A 21 3.18 13.43 4.23
C HIS A 21 3.17 11.90 4.36
N SER A 22 4.20 11.34 4.98
CA SER A 22 4.33 9.90 5.17
C SER A 22 3.19 9.30 5.96
N ILE A 23 2.71 10.02 6.98
CA ILE A 23 1.60 9.54 7.82
C ILE A 23 0.34 9.36 6.96
N LYS A 24 0.05 10.35 6.14
CA LYS A 24 -1.11 10.33 5.25
C LYS A 24 -0.96 9.27 4.17
N MET A 25 0.25 9.08 3.65
CA MET A 25 0.54 8.08 2.64
C MET A 25 0.31 6.66 3.13
N ILE A 26 0.55 6.38 4.40
CA ILE A 26 0.28 5.05 4.97
C ILE A 26 -1.21 4.73 4.84
N LEU A 27 -2.08 5.63 5.27
CA LEU A 27 -3.52 5.43 5.17
C LEU A 27 -3.97 5.27 3.72
N GLU A 28 -3.54 6.18 2.86
CA GLU A 28 -3.97 6.17 1.45
C GLU A 28 -3.44 4.94 0.70
N SER A 29 -2.22 4.49 1.01
CA SER A 29 -1.68 3.26 0.43
C SER A 29 -2.51 2.05 0.84
N ALA A 30 -2.88 1.96 2.12
CA ALA A 30 -3.74 0.88 2.61
C ALA A 30 -5.12 0.91 1.92
N GLN A 31 -5.67 2.11 1.72
CA GLN A 31 -6.93 2.28 1.00
C GLN A 31 -6.83 1.84 -0.46
N MET A 32 -5.75 2.22 -1.14
CA MET A 32 -5.53 1.86 -2.54
C MET A 32 -5.31 0.36 -2.72
N LEU A 33 -4.52 -0.27 -1.87
CA LEU A 33 -4.29 -1.72 -1.92
C LEU A 33 -5.57 -2.50 -1.62
N SER A 34 -6.36 -2.04 -0.64
CA SER A 34 -7.66 -2.64 -0.36
C SER A 34 -8.59 -2.54 -1.57
N THR A 35 -8.60 -1.39 -2.24
CA THR A 35 -9.41 -1.18 -3.45
C THR A 35 -8.99 -2.14 -4.56
N VAL A 36 -7.69 -2.31 -4.79
CA VAL A 36 -7.18 -3.24 -5.80
C VAL A 36 -7.68 -4.66 -5.53
N LEU A 37 -7.58 -5.12 -4.27
CA LEU A 37 -8.05 -6.46 -3.91
C LEU A 37 -9.54 -6.63 -4.16
N ARG A 38 -10.35 -5.62 -3.82
CA ARG A 38 -11.79 -5.66 -4.05
C ARG A 38 -12.13 -5.66 -5.55
N GLN A 39 -11.38 -4.91 -6.35
CA GLN A 39 -11.55 -4.91 -7.79
C GLN A 39 -11.20 -6.27 -8.41
N HIS A 40 -10.36 -7.05 -7.75
CA HIS A 40 -9.97 -8.39 -8.19
C HIS A 40 -10.82 -9.50 -7.54
N GLY A 41 -11.91 -9.15 -6.89
CA GLY A 41 -12.90 -10.12 -6.45
C GLY A 41 -13.03 -10.35 -4.95
N TYR A 42 -12.21 -9.71 -4.12
CA TYR A 42 -12.35 -9.86 -2.67
C TYR A 42 -13.61 -9.14 -2.18
N ASP A 43 -14.45 -9.81 -1.40
CA ASP A 43 -15.75 -9.29 -0.96
C ASP A 43 -15.96 -9.29 0.57
N GLY A 44 -14.91 -9.52 1.35
CA GLY A 44 -15.01 -9.48 2.81
C GLY A 44 -15.35 -8.08 3.33
N ASP A 45 -16.26 -7.99 4.32
CA ASP A 45 -16.83 -6.71 4.75
C ASP A 45 -15.84 -5.78 5.44
N THR A 46 -15.16 -6.27 6.49
CA THR A 46 -14.40 -5.40 7.38
C THR A 46 -12.93 -5.78 7.53
N TYR A 47 -12.48 -6.77 6.79
CA TYR A 47 -11.12 -7.27 6.90
C TYR A 47 -10.10 -6.25 6.35
N ILE A 48 -10.48 -5.56 5.29
CA ILE A 48 -9.71 -4.48 4.68
C ILE A 48 -10.65 -3.29 4.44
N TYR A 49 -10.08 -2.17 3.98
CA TYR A 49 -10.88 -0.98 3.72
C TYR A 49 -11.84 -1.17 2.54
N GLY A 50 -12.88 -0.35 2.49
CA GLY A 50 -13.78 -0.29 1.34
C GLY A 50 -13.11 0.34 0.12
N GLN A 51 -13.77 0.24 -1.04
CA GLN A 51 -13.25 0.82 -2.26
C GLN A 51 -13.22 2.35 -2.20
N THR A 52 -12.07 2.91 -2.55
CA THR A 52 -11.85 4.35 -2.68
C THR A 52 -10.66 4.56 -3.61
N HIS A 53 -10.46 5.77 -4.11
CA HIS A 53 -9.36 6.09 -5.04
C HIS A 53 -9.36 5.20 -6.29
N VAL A 54 -10.54 4.75 -6.74
CA VAL A 54 -10.67 3.77 -7.82
C VAL A 54 -9.99 4.24 -9.11
N LYS A 55 -10.10 5.52 -9.42
CA LYS A 55 -9.53 6.07 -10.65
C LYS A 55 -8.15 6.72 -10.46
N HIS A 56 -7.60 6.68 -9.26
CA HIS A 56 -6.29 7.27 -8.99
C HIS A 56 -5.21 6.50 -9.76
N PRO A 57 -4.28 7.20 -10.44
CA PRO A 57 -3.23 6.52 -11.22
C PRO A 57 -2.42 5.51 -10.42
N SER A 58 -2.13 5.79 -9.16
CA SER A 58 -1.38 4.88 -8.31
C SER A 58 -2.17 3.61 -8.00
N THR A 59 -3.49 3.70 -7.83
CA THR A 59 -4.35 2.54 -7.64
C THR A 59 -4.36 1.68 -8.88
N ILE A 60 -4.50 2.28 -10.05
CA ILE A 60 -4.49 1.58 -11.34
C ILE A 60 -3.14 0.89 -11.54
N TRP A 61 -2.05 1.58 -11.27
CA TRP A 61 -0.70 1.04 -11.40
C TRP A 61 -0.50 -0.18 -10.48
N ALA A 62 -0.89 -0.05 -9.20
CA ALA A 62 -0.73 -1.14 -8.23
C ALA A 62 -1.54 -2.38 -8.61
N GLY A 63 -2.64 -2.20 -9.35
CA GLY A 63 -3.50 -3.30 -9.77
C GLY A 63 -3.04 -4.02 -11.04
N LYS A 64 -2.03 -3.50 -11.74
CA LYS A 64 -1.58 -4.10 -13.01
C LYS A 64 -0.84 -5.41 -12.83
N THR A 65 0.05 -5.49 -11.85
CA THR A 65 0.86 -6.70 -11.62
C THR A 65 1.06 -6.91 -10.13
N ARG A 66 1.38 -8.16 -9.76
CA ARG A 66 1.70 -8.45 -8.35
C ARG A 66 2.96 -7.71 -7.90
N ALA A 67 3.94 -7.55 -8.77
CA ALA A 67 5.16 -6.81 -8.43
C ALA A 67 4.86 -5.34 -8.12
N ASN A 68 3.96 -4.70 -8.87
CA ASN A 68 3.53 -3.33 -8.58
C ASN A 68 2.81 -3.26 -7.24
N PHE A 69 1.89 -4.19 -6.98
CA PHE A 69 1.17 -4.29 -5.72
C PHE A 69 2.16 -4.45 -4.55
N ASP A 70 3.11 -5.37 -4.70
CA ASP A 70 4.10 -5.66 -3.67
C ASP A 70 5.03 -4.48 -3.42
N TRP A 71 5.38 -3.72 -4.47
CA TRP A 71 6.17 -2.50 -4.29
C TRP A 71 5.44 -1.51 -3.38
N LEU A 72 4.17 -1.23 -3.69
CA LEU A 72 3.38 -0.29 -2.89
C LEU A 72 3.19 -0.79 -1.46
N LEU A 73 2.92 -2.08 -1.29
CA LEU A 73 2.79 -2.69 0.03
C LEU A 73 4.08 -2.57 0.84
N SER A 74 5.22 -2.91 0.24
CA SER A 74 6.52 -2.83 0.90
C SER A 74 6.88 -1.39 1.26
N HIS A 75 6.59 -0.44 0.37
CA HIS A 75 6.80 0.98 0.63
C HIS A 75 5.96 1.45 1.82
N ALA A 76 4.67 1.07 1.85
CA ALA A 76 3.78 1.44 2.94
C ALA A 76 4.22 0.83 4.28
N LEU A 77 4.66 -0.43 4.28
CA LEU A 77 5.16 -1.07 5.49
C LEU A 77 6.46 -0.43 5.98
N ALA A 78 7.32 0.01 5.06
CA ALA A 78 8.53 0.74 5.43
C ALA A 78 8.19 2.10 6.06
N LEU A 79 7.17 2.79 5.54
CA LEU A 79 6.66 4.01 6.15
C LEU A 79 6.09 3.75 7.56
N CYS A 80 5.43 2.61 7.76
CA CYS A 80 4.95 2.22 9.08
C CYS A 80 6.10 2.05 10.08
N ARG A 81 7.21 1.44 9.64
CA ARG A 81 8.39 1.29 10.51
C ARG A 81 8.96 2.66 10.90
N GLU A 82 9.06 3.58 9.95
CA GLU A 82 9.53 4.95 10.22
C GLU A 82 8.58 5.68 11.17
N TYR A 83 7.28 5.51 10.97
CA TYR A 83 6.26 6.09 11.85
C TYR A 83 6.42 5.59 13.29
N THR A 84 6.56 4.27 13.46
CA THR A 84 6.72 3.66 14.78
C THR A 84 8.01 4.14 15.45
N TYR A 85 9.09 4.22 14.69
CA TYR A 85 10.36 4.72 15.20
C TYR A 85 10.26 6.16 15.71
N ARG A 86 9.58 7.03 14.97
CA ARG A 86 9.48 8.45 15.30
C ARG A 86 8.49 8.75 16.42
N TYR A 87 7.36 8.06 16.44
CA TYR A 87 6.25 8.39 17.33
C TYR A 87 6.04 7.39 18.46
N GLY A 88 6.74 6.26 18.45
CA GLY A 88 6.66 5.26 19.51
C GLY A 88 5.32 4.53 19.58
N LYS A 89 4.56 4.52 18.47
CA LYS A 89 3.27 3.82 18.39
C LYS A 89 3.04 3.28 16.98
N PHE A 90 2.13 2.32 16.86
CA PHE A 90 1.80 1.72 15.57
C PHE A 90 0.71 2.52 14.86
N HIS A 91 0.87 2.68 13.54
CA HIS A 91 -0.16 3.30 12.71
C HIS A 91 -1.35 2.34 12.57
N LYS A 92 -2.59 2.89 12.62
CA LYS A 92 -3.81 2.08 12.53
C LYS A 92 -3.90 1.25 11.25
N SER A 93 -3.36 1.77 10.15
CA SER A 93 -3.42 1.09 8.85
C SER A 93 -2.41 -0.04 8.70
N GLU A 94 -1.46 -0.19 9.62
CA GLU A 94 -0.44 -1.23 9.50
C GLU A 94 -1.06 -2.63 9.47
N GLU A 95 -2.05 -2.89 10.32
CA GLU A 95 -2.74 -4.17 10.33
C GLU A 95 -3.45 -4.43 9.00
N ILE A 96 -4.09 -3.40 8.45
CA ILE A 96 -4.75 -3.52 7.14
C ILE A 96 -3.73 -3.88 6.05
N LEU A 97 -2.54 -3.27 6.09
CA LEU A 97 -1.49 -3.58 5.12
C LEU A 97 -1.04 -5.05 5.21
N TYR A 98 -0.90 -5.60 6.41
CA TYR A 98 -0.57 -7.02 6.56
C TYR A 98 -1.67 -7.92 6.01
N ARG A 99 -2.93 -7.56 6.21
CA ARG A 99 -4.06 -8.29 5.66
C ARG A 99 -4.07 -8.25 4.13
N CYS A 100 -3.77 -7.11 3.54
CA CYS A 100 -3.62 -7.00 2.09
C CYS A 100 -2.50 -7.92 1.59
N GLY A 101 -1.40 -8.00 2.32
CA GLY A 101 -0.30 -8.90 1.98
C GLY A 101 -0.71 -10.37 1.99
N GLU A 102 -1.54 -10.77 2.94
CA GLU A 102 -2.03 -12.15 3.02
C GLU A 102 -2.90 -12.52 1.81
N LEU A 103 -3.65 -11.56 1.29
CA LEU A 103 -4.62 -11.79 0.22
C LEU A 103 -4.01 -11.68 -1.19
N ARG A 104 -2.83 -11.10 -1.33
CA ARG A 104 -2.31 -10.71 -2.63
C ARG A 104 -2.11 -11.87 -3.61
N GLU A 105 -1.63 -13.00 -3.13
CA GLU A 105 -1.35 -14.13 -4.01
C GLU A 105 -2.62 -14.73 -4.60
N GLN A 106 -3.71 -14.69 -3.84
CA GLN A 106 -4.98 -15.25 -4.25
C GLN A 106 -5.69 -14.37 -5.28
N TYR A 107 -5.54 -13.05 -5.19
CA TYR A 107 -6.36 -12.13 -5.99
C TYR A 107 -5.59 -11.36 -7.05
N ILE A 108 -4.28 -11.12 -6.87
CA ILE A 108 -3.52 -10.28 -7.78
C ILE A 108 -2.72 -11.15 -8.76
N PRO A 109 -2.84 -10.91 -10.07
CA PRO A 109 -2.11 -11.71 -11.06
C PRO A 109 -0.60 -11.51 -10.96
N ALA A 110 0.16 -12.58 -11.17
CA ALA A 110 1.60 -12.52 -11.20
C ALA A 110 2.06 -11.61 -12.35
N GLY A 111 3.18 -10.93 -12.16
CA GLY A 111 3.73 -10.05 -13.18
C GLY A 111 4.89 -9.25 -12.63
N SER A 112 5.68 -8.69 -13.53
CA SER A 112 6.86 -7.91 -13.19
C SER A 112 6.51 -6.45 -12.93
N LEU A 113 7.40 -5.75 -12.23
CA LEU A 113 7.29 -4.32 -11.97
C LEU A 113 7.28 -3.55 -13.30
N THR A 114 6.39 -2.60 -13.42
CA THR A 114 6.27 -1.77 -14.62
C THR A 114 6.53 -0.29 -14.34
#